data_9b0cb0b7ea729d6f32de84fbf855c7b3
#
_entry.id   9b0cb0b7ea729d6f32de84fbf855c7b3
#
_cell.length_a   1.000
_cell.length_b   1.000
_cell.length_c   1.000
_cell.angle_alpha   90.00
_cell.angle_beta   90.00
_cell.angle_gamma   90.00
#
_symmetry.space_group_name_H-M   'P 1'
#
loop_
_entity.id
_entity.type
_entity.pdbx_description
1 polymer ?
#
loop_
_entity_poly.entity_id
_entity_poly.type
_entity_poly.pdbx_seq_one_letter_code
_entity_poly.pdbx_strand_id
1 'polypeptide(L)'
;MMNSHIMALLAVVICSASVPVFIQDKKVQMDTYHVGLLRRGPKWTPESTPETARIQAEHQAHIGRMAESGKLVSAGPFMDDGHLRGIFVFKVGSAEEAKSLAEADPAVKAGRLVVELRPWMVAKGVIE
;
A
#
# COMPACT_ATOMS: atom_id res chain seq x y z
N MET A 1 -23.46 -69.02 55.50
CA MET A 1 -22.49 -67.97 55.43
C MET A 1 -22.44 -67.50 53.98
N MET A 2 -23.09 -66.41 53.68
CA MET A 2 -23.04 -65.83 52.31
C MET A 2 -22.42 -64.47 52.40
N ASN A 3 -21.22 -64.36 51.84
CA ASN A 3 -20.56 -63.03 51.69
C ASN A 3 -21.03 -62.41 50.43
N SER A 4 -21.83 -61.35 50.58
CA SER A 4 -22.21 -60.51 49.47
C SER A 4 -21.14 -59.42 49.27
N HIS A 5 -20.35 -59.56 48.25
CA HIS A 5 -19.46 -58.54 47.80
C HIS A 5 -20.27 -57.60 46.90
N ILE A 6 -20.63 -56.45 47.46
CA ILE A 6 -21.22 -55.35 46.67
C ILE A 6 -20.08 -54.62 45.97
N MET A 7 -19.96 -54.90 44.67
CA MET A 7 -19.09 -54.07 43.80
C MET A 7 -19.83 -52.73 43.46
N ALA A 8 -19.35 -51.67 44.03
CA ALA A 8 -19.78 -50.35 43.64
C ALA A 8 -19.12 -49.95 42.32
N LEU A 9 -19.90 -49.90 41.24
CA LEU A 9 -19.46 -49.37 39.97
C LEU A 9 -19.44 -47.84 40.08
N LEU A 10 -18.26 -47.24 40.10
CA LEU A 10 -18.10 -45.79 40.04
C LEU A 10 -18.21 -45.39 38.56
N ALA A 11 -19.36 -44.82 38.15
CA ALA A 11 -19.54 -44.25 36.85
C ALA A 11 -18.87 -42.88 36.80
N VAL A 12 -17.72 -42.77 36.16
CA VAL A 12 -17.06 -41.51 35.88
C VAL A 12 -17.78 -40.88 34.70
N VAL A 13 -18.64 -39.87 34.97
CA VAL A 13 -19.24 -39.06 33.95
C VAL A 13 -18.18 -38.03 33.50
N ILE A 14 -17.53 -38.30 32.35
CA ILE A 14 -16.68 -37.32 31.68
C ILE A 14 -17.58 -36.32 31.01
N CYS A 15 -17.78 -35.16 31.65
CA CYS A 15 -18.46 -34.03 31.07
C CYS A 15 -17.53 -33.39 30.07
N SER A 16 -17.67 -33.73 28.78
CA SER A 16 -16.95 -33.09 27.69
C SER A 16 -17.52 -31.69 27.50
N ALA A 17 -16.92 -30.68 28.15
CA ALA A 17 -17.24 -29.29 27.88
C ALA A 17 -16.71 -28.94 26.50
N SER A 18 -17.57 -28.97 25.51
CA SER A 18 -17.30 -28.41 24.19
C SER A 18 -17.19 -26.89 24.33
N VAL A 19 -15.97 -26.38 24.36
CA VAL A 19 -15.73 -24.93 24.29
C VAL A 19 -16.06 -24.49 22.85
N PRO A 20 -17.07 -23.64 22.61
CA PRO A 20 -17.29 -23.15 21.27
C PRO A 20 -16.10 -22.29 20.86
N VAL A 21 -15.36 -22.77 19.88
CA VAL A 21 -14.33 -21.96 19.22
C VAL A 21 -15.08 -20.93 18.37
N PHE A 22 -15.26 -19.74 18.91
CA PHE A 22 -15.68 -18.61 18.10
C PHE A 22 -14.52 -18.21 17.21
N ILE A 23 -14.49 -18.75 15.99
CA ILE A 23 -13.67 -18.21 14.91
C ILE A 23 -14.32 -16.88 14.54
N GLN A 24 -13.83 -15.81 15.16
CA GLN A 24 -14.22 -14.46 14.76
C GLN A 24 -13.51 -14.19 13.46
N ASP A 25 -14.22 -14.31 12.35
CA ASP A 25 -13.76 -13.82 11.04
C ASP A 25 -13.49 -12.31 11.17
N LYS A 26 -12.24 -11.97 11.47
CA LYS A 26 -11.81 -10.59 11.61
C LYS A 26 -11.77 -10.01 10.20
N LYS A 27 -12.86 -9.39 9.78
CA LYS A 27 -12.96 -8.73 8.48
C LYS A 27 -11.83 -7.72 8.34
N VAL A 28 -10.93 -7.95 7.40
CA VAL A 28 -9.81 -7.05 7.13
C VAL A 28 -10.37 -5.71 6.65
N GLN A 29 -10.04 -4.64 7.37
CA GLN A 29 -10.38 -3.28 6.93
C GLN A 29 -9.38 -2.84 5.86
N MET A 30 -9.89 -2.17 4.83
CA MET A 30 -9.11 -1.70 3.70
C MET A 30 -9.12 -0.17 3.64
N ASP A 31 -7.98 0.41 3.28
CA ASP A 31 -7.86 1.82 2.93
C ASP A 31 -7.65 1.96 1.42
N THR A 32 -8.14 3.04 0.85
CA THR A 32 -7.92 3.37 -0.55
C THR A 32 -6.76 4.34 -0.69
N TYR A 33 -5.82 3.97 -1.53
CA TYR A 33 -4.70 4.79 -1.99
C TYR A 33 -4.84 5.04 -3.49
N HIS A 34 -4.06 5.96 -4.01
CA HIS A 34 -3.94 6.18 -5.46
C HIS A 34 -2.47 6.00 -5.84
N VAL A 35 -2.21 5.09 -6.77
CA VAL A 35 -0.85 4.83 -7.26
C VAL A 35 -0.65 5.55 -8.58
N GLY A 36 0.37 6.39 -8.65
CA GLY A 36 0.84 7.01 -9.87
C GLY A 36 1.98 6.19 -10.48
N LEU A 37 1.75 5.62 -11.65
CA LEU A 37 2.77 4.92 -12.42
C LEU A 37 3.47 5.94 -13.31
N LEU A 38 4.76 6.18 -13.06
CA LEU A 38 5.58 7.14 -13.81
C LEU A 38 6.30 6.41 -14.95
N ARG A 39 6.00 6.83 -16.18
CA ARG A 39 6.60 6.26 -17.39
C ARG A 39 7.42 7.31 -18.12
N ARG A 40 8.33 6.86 -19.00
CA ARG A 40 9.02 7.75 -19.95
C ARG A 40 7.99 8.54 -20.75
N GLY A 41 8.10 9.84 -20.71
CA GLY A 41 7.29 10.73 -21.52
C GLY A 41 7.87 10.99 -22.92
N PRO A 42 7.16 11.75 -23.76
CA PRO A 42 7.58 12.02 -25.15
C PRO A 42 8.89 12.80 -25.23
N LYS A 43 9.28 13.54 -24.21
CA LYS A 43 10.52 14.32 -24.13
C LYS A 43 11.58 13.68 -23.23
N TRP A 44 11.40 12.42 -22.85
CA TRP A 44 12.39 11.72 -22.07
C TRP A 44 13.67 11.48 -22.89
N THR A 45 14.80 11.74 -22.25
CA THR A 45 16.13 11.46 -22.81
C THR A 45 17.04 10.88 -21.74
N PRO A 46 17.97 9.99 -22.07
CA PRO A 46 18.91 9.40 -21.10
C PRO A 46 20.02 10.36 -20.69
N GLU A 47 20.29 11.41 -21.49
CA GLU A 47 21.41 12.31 -21.26
C GLU A 47 21.18 13.20 -20.03
N SER A 48 22.26 13.39 -19.28
CA SER A 48 22.32 14.39 -18.22
C SER A 48 22.80 15.72 -18.79
N THR A 49 21.91 16.68 -18.90
CA THR A 49 22.20 18.06 -19.27
C THR A 49 21.92 18.98 -18.12
N PRO A 50 22.38 20.25 -18.13
CA PRO A 50 22.01 21.23 -17.10
C PRO A 50 20.49 21.39 -16.96
N GLU A 51 19.75 21.35 -18.07
CA GLU A 51 18.29 21.42 -18.04
C GLU A 51 17.64 20.18 -17.42
N THR A 52 18.03 18.98 -17.81
CA THR A 52 17.47 17.74 -17.22
C THR A 52 17.83 17.60 -15.76
N ALA A 53 19.03 18.04 -15.35
CA ALA A 53 19.45 18.07 -13.95
C ALA A 53 18.58 19.05 -13.12
N ARG A 54 18.24 20.22 -13.66
CA ARG A 54 17.35 21.19 -13.03
C ARG A 54 15.94 20.60 -12.86
N ILE A 55 15.39 20.01 -13.91
CA ILE A 55 14.06 19.37 -13.85
C ILE A 55 14.06 18.24 -12.81
N GLN A 56 15.12 17.44 -12.74
CA GLN A 56 15.23 16.37 -11.74
C GLN A 56 15.27 16.93 -10.31
N ALA A 57 16.00 18.01 -10.07
CA ALA A 57 16.04 18.65 -8.76
C ALA A 57 14.67 19.21 -8.36
N GLU A 58 13.97 19.83 -9.29
CA GLU A 58 12.60 20.34 -9.05
C GLU A 58 11.59 19.21 -8.83
N HIS A 59 11.71 18.09 -9.55
CA HIS A 59 10.93 16.88 -9.35
C HIS A 59 11.12 16.34 -7.92
N GLN A 60 12.35 16.21 -7.46
CA GLN A 60 12.65 15.76 -6.10
C GLN A 60 12.12 16.73 -5.03
N ALA A 61 12.21 18.03 -5.26
CA ALA A 61 11.65 19.04 -4.37
C ALA A 61 10.12 18.96 -4.30
N HIS A 62 9.46 18.69 -5.41
CA HIS A 62 8.01 18.46 -5.44
C HIS A 62 7.61 17.22 -4.64
N ILE A 63 8.33 16.11 -4.79
CA ILE A 63 8.14 14.90 -3.97
C ILE A 63 8.26 15.25 -2.49
N GLY A 64 9.28 15.99 -2.09
CA GLY A 64 9.48 16.41 -0.71
C GLY A 64 8.28 17.20 -0.16
N ARG A 65 7.77 18.16 -0.93
CA ARG A 65 6.59 18.96 -0.52
C ARG A 65 5.32 18.10 -0.38
N MET A 66 5.10 17.18 -1.30
CA MET A 66 3.96 16.26 -1.22
C MET A 66 4.06 15.33 0.00
N ALA A 67 5.27 14.84 0.30
CA ALA A 67 5.51 14.00 1.48
C ALA A 67 5.31 14.78 2.78
N GLU A 68 5.82 16.00 2.89
CA GLU A 68 5.63 16.88 4.06
C GLU A 68 4.17 17.20 4.32
N SER A 69 3.35 17.32 3.27
CA SER A 69 1.91 17.55 3.41
C SER A 69 1.13 16.31 3.87
N GLY A 70 1.76 15.13 3.94
CA GLY A 70 1.14 13.85 4.27
C GLY A 70 0.32 13.24 3.12
N LYS A 71 0.27 13.88 1.96
CA LYS A 71 -0.51 13.41 0.80
C LYS A 71 0.20 12.34 -0.02
N LEU A 72 1.52 12.35 -0.02
CA LEU A 72 2.37 11.32 -0.61
C LEU A 72 2.97 10.47 0.51
N VAL A 73 2.65 9.19 0.54
CA VAL A 73 3.10 8.28 1.61
C VAL A 73 4.26 7.39 1.17
N SER A 74 4.49 7.26 -0.13
CA SER A 74 5.65 6.57 -0.68
C SER A 74 5.92 7.05 -2.10
N ALA A 75 7.18 7.10 -2.47
CA ALA A 75 7.64 7.39 -3.82
C ALA A 75 9.03 6.80 -4.03
N GLY A 76 9.32 6.40 -5.25
CA GLY A 76 10.66 5.93 -5.57
C GLY A 76 10.81 5.51 -7.02
N PRO A 77 12.06 5.53 -7.52
CA PRO A 77 12.40 5.03 -8.85
C PRO A 77 12.48 3.51 -8.86
N PHE A 78 12.19 2.91 -10.00
CA PHE A 78 12.60 1.53 -10.28
C PHE A 78 14.08 1.51 -10.62
N MET A 79 14.77 0.43 -10.25
CA MET A 79 16.23 0.29 -10.42
C MET A 79 16.61 -0.34 -11.75
N ASP A 80 15.64 -0.84 -12.50
CA ASP A 80 15.86 -1.34 -13.85
C ASP A 80 15.85 -0.20 -14.89
N ASP A 81 16.19 -0.50 -16.12
CA ASP A 81 16.20 0.46 -17.22
C ASP A 81 14.95 0.34 -18.11
N GLY A 82 13.83 -0.01 -17.51
CA GLY A 82 12.56 -0.18 -18.18
C GLY A 82 11.84 1.14 -18.50
N HIS A 83 10.76 1.03 -19.24
CA HIS A 83 9.88 2.15 -19.60
C HIS A 83 9.15 2.75 -18.38
N LEU A 84 8.80 1.91 -17.42
CA LEU A 84 8.26 2.31 -16.13
C LEU A 84 9.40 2.80 -15.23
N ARG A 85 9.35 4.08 -14.84
CA ARG A 85 10.47 4.74 -14.16
C ARG A 85 10.35 4.78 -12.65
N GLY A 86 9.13 4.80 -12.13
CA GLY A 86 8.91 4.91 -10.70
C GLY A 86 7.43 4.93 -10.34
N ILE A 87 7.16 5.09 -9.04
CA ILE A 87 5.80 5.19 -8.54
C ILE A 87 5.64 6.34 -7.54
N PHE A 88 4.42 6.86 -7.47
CA PHE A 88 3.89 7.63 -6.36
C PHE A 88 2.79 6.85 -5.67
N VAL A 89 2.71 6.91 -4.36
CA VAL A 89 1.58 6.37 -3.59
C VAL A 89 0.96 7.52 -2.80
N PHE A 90 -0.25 7.90 -3.19
CA PHE A 90 -1.00 8.99 -2.57
C PHE A 90 -2.03 8.48 -1.57
N LYS A 91 -2.12 9.17 -0.43
CA LYS A 91 -3.24 9.05 0.50
C LYS A 91 -4.02 10.35 0.48
N VAL A 92 -5.00 10.42 -0.41
CA VAL A 92 -5.82 11.62 -0.68
C VAL A 92 -7.29 11.23 -0.80
N GLY A 93 -8.17 12.22 -0.73
CA GLY A 93 -9.61 12.01 -0.71
C GLY A 93 -10.24 11.63 -2.05
N SER A 94 -9.55 11.85 -3.18
CA SER A 94 -10.10 11.60 -4.52
C SER A 94 -9.01 11.32 -5.56
N ALA A 95 -9.42 10.67 -6.65
CA ALA A 95 -8.56 10.47 -7.81
C ALA A 95 -8.16 11.79 -8.47
N GLU A 96 -9.04 12.78 -8.47
CA GLU A 96 -8.79 14.11 -9.02
C GLU A 96 -7.69 14.83 -8.25
N GLU A 97 -7.67 14.73 -6.93
CA GLU A 97 -6.61 15.31 -6.10
C GLU A 97 -5.26 14.63 -6.39
N ALA A 98 -5.23 13.30 -6.46
CA ALA A 98 -4.02 12.55 -6.82
C ALA A 98 -3.50 12.97 -8.20
N LYS A 99 -4.39 13.10 -9.18
CA LYS A 99 -4.06 13.54 -10.54
C LYS A 99 -3.47 14.95 -10.53
N SER A 100 -4.10 15.87 -9.83
CA SER A 100 -3.63 17.27 -9.72
C SER A 100 -2.23 17.34 -9.13
N LEU A 101 -1.95 16.59 -8.07
CA LEU A 101 -0.63 16.54 -7.44
C LEU A 101 0.43 15.93 -8.37
N ALA A 102 0.09 14.84 -9.06
CA ALA A 102 1.00 14.17 -9.99
C ALA A 102 1.31 15.05 -11.22
N GLU A 103 0.30 15.70 -11.79
CA GLU A 103 0.46 16.56 -12.96
C GLU A 103 1.17 17.89 -12.64
N ALA A 104 1.22 18.29 -11.37
CA ALA A 104 2.00 19.44 -10.92
C ALA A 104 3.52 19.15 -10.85
N ASP A 105 3.92 17.90 -10.99
CA ASP A 105 5.33 17.51 -11.03
C ASP A 105 6.06 18.19 -12.20
N PRO A 106 7.17 18.90 -11.96
CA PRO A 106 7.96 19.54 -13.02
C PRO A 106 8.43 18.60 -14.11
N ALA A 107 8.75 17.35 -13.79
CA ALA A 107 9.15 16.35 -14.79
C ALA A 107 7.98 15.91 -15.68
N VAL A 108 6.76 15.87 -15.12
CA VAL A 108 5.53 15.60 -15.88
C VAL A 108 5.19 16.80 -16.76
N LYS A 109 5.25 18.02 -16.23
CA LYS A 109 5.01 19.26 -16.99
C LYS A 109 5.99 19.43 -18.15
N ALA A 110 7.26 19.03 -17.95
CA ALA A 110 8.29 19.08 -18.98
C ALA A 110 8.16 17.99 -20.04
N GLY A 111 7.22 17.05 -19.90
CA GLY A 111 7.03 15.93 -20.82
C GLY A 111 8.09 14.85 -20.72
N ARG A 112 8.95 14.86 -19.70
CA ARG A 112 9.94 13.82 -19.44
C ARG A 112 9.30 12.56 -18.83
N LEU A 113 8.24 12.75 -18.04
CA LEU A 113 7.44 11.68 -17.47
C LEU A 113 5.98 11.87 -17.86
N VAL A 114 5.28 10.76 -17.95
CA VAL A 114 3.81 10.72 -17.93
C VAL A 114 3.37 9.90 -16.74
N VAL A 115 2.23 10.24 -16.16
CA VAL A 115 1.70 9.55 -14.99
C VAL A 115 0.36 8.92 -15.31
N GLU A 116 0.20 7.66 -14.89
CA GLU A 116 -1.06 6.92 -14.93
C GLU A 116 -1.51 6.65 -13.49
N LEU A 117 -2.71 7.13 -13.14
CA LEU A 117 -3.26 6.95 -11.79
C LEU A 117 -4.13 5.68 -11.73
N ARG A 118 -3.95 4.92 -10.66
CA ARG A 118 -4.76 3.73 -10.34
C ARG A 118 -5.26 3.82 -8.90
N PRO A 119 -6.56 3.64 -8.63
CA PRO A 119 -7.02 3.40 -7.28
C PRO A 119 -6.52 2.03 -6.80
N TRP A 120 -6.08 1.98 -5.56
CA TRP A 120 -5.48 0.79 -4.97
C TRP A 120 -5.95 0.58 -3.55
N MET A 121 -6.48 -0.61 -3.24
CA MET A 121 -6.88 -0.96 -1.88
C MET A 121 -5.76 -1.71 -1.17
N VAL A 122 -5.49 -1.30 0.07
CA VAL A 122 -4.46 -1.88 0.92
C VAL A 122 -5.08 -2.18 2.29
N ALA A 123 -4.67 -3.27 2.90
CA ALA A 123 -5.07 -3.56 4.27
C ALA A 123 -4.62 -2.42 5.20
N LYS A 124 -5.54 -1.95 6.03
CA LYS A 124 -5.29 -0.83 6.95
C LYS A 124 -4.09 -1.13 7.86
N GLY A 125 -3.19 -0.16 8.00
CA GLY A 125 -2.00 -0.28 8.83
C GLY A 125 -0.82 -1.00 8.17
N VAL A 126 -0.89 -1.29 6.86
CA VAL A 126 0.24 -1.89 6.10
C VAL A 126 1.16 -0.81 5.52
N ILE A 127 0.57 0.31 5.12
CA ILE A 127 1.29 1.52 4.67
C ILE A 127 0.97 2.63 5.67
N GLU A 128 1.97 3.08 6.41
CA GLU A 128 1.89 4.22 7.34
C GLU A 128 3.10 5.12 7.19
#